data_c3ee125165cf9ed1e93710e73fd74063
#
_entry.id   c3ee125165cf9ed1e93710e73fd74063
#
_cell.length_a   1.000
_cell.length_b   1.000
_cell.length_c   1.000
_cell.angle_alpha   90.00
_cell.angle_beta   90.00
_cell.angle_gamma   90.00
#
_symmetry.space_group_name_H-M   'P 1'
#
loop_
_entity.id
_entity.type
_entity.pdbx_description
1 polymer ?
#
loop_
_entity_poly.entity_id
_entity_poly.type
_entity_poly.pdbx_seq_one_letter_code
_entity_poly.pdbx_strand_id
1 'polypeptide(L)'
;MAGLKPLVAVVQVTSTPDKEGNFAACAGLVREAAGRGAAVVFLPEGFDYIGRNAAQTLSLAEGLDGDLMGRYSQLARDCGVWLSLGGFHERGQDWPTTQRIYNCHALLDPTGRLVAAYRKTHLCDVELEGRVSMKESSFTNPGTEILPPVPTPAGKVMGRGGKPHTDPPHTHLG
;
A
#
# COMPACT_ATOMS: atom_id res chain seq x y z
N MET A 1 12.58 20.85 26.75
CA MET A 1 11.36 20.00 26.87
C MET A 1 11.45 18.94 25.78
N ALA A 2 11.54 17.66 26.15
CA ALA A 2 11.48 16.57 25.16
C ALA A 2 10.07 16.60 24.56
N GLY A 3 9.95 16.90 23.26
CA GLY A 3 8.69 16.88 22.55
C GLY A 3 8.04 15.50 22.68
N LEU A 4 6.71 15.46 22.87
CA LEU A 4 5.94 14.22 22.88
C LEU A 4 6.24 13.43 21.60
N LYS A 5 6.61 12.16 21.75
CA LYS A 5 6.81 11.28 20.61
C LYS A 5 5.49 11.12 19.85
N PRO A 6 5.48 11.22 18.51
CA PRO A 6 4.26 11.04 17.75
C PRO A 6 3.73 9.62 17.93
N LEU A 7 2.41 9.50 18.10
CA LEU A 7 1.75 8.20 18.10
C LEU A 7 1.55 7.76 16.65
N VAL A 8 1.85 6.51 16.36
CA VAL A 8 1.55 5.87 15.08
C VAL A 8 0.59 4.70 15.29
N ALA A 9 -0.26 4.43 14.32
CA ALA A 9 -1.16 3.30 14.33
C ALA A 9 -0.82 2.36 13.17
N VAL A 10 -0.82 1.06 13.44
CA VAL A 10 -0.74 0.01 12.43
C VAL A 10 -2.07 -0.74 12.44
N VAL A 11 -2.68 -0.83 11.27
CA VAL A 11 -4.01 -1.41 11.10
C VAL A 11 -3.88 -2.80 10.49
N GLN A 12 -4.63 -3.75 11.04
CA GLN A 12 -4.80 -5.07 10.49
C GLN A 12 -6.25 -5.25 10.06
N VAL A 13 -6.47 -5.68 8.81
CA VAL A 13 -7.80 -5.94 8.24
C VAL A 13 -7.81 -7.27 7.52
N THR A 14 -8.99 -7.87 7.40
CA THR A 14 -9.24 -9.03 6.54
C THR A 14 -9.91 -8.51 5.27
N SER A 15 -9.11 -8.31 4.22
CA SER A 15 -9.62 -7.80 2.95
C SER A 15 -10.37 -8.89 2.17
N THR A 16 -11.43 -8.48 1.51
CA THR A 16 -12.32 -9.31 0.67
C THR A 16 -12.41 -8.70 -0.73
N PRO A 17 -13.12 -9.33 -1.69
CA PRO A 17 -13.43 -8.69 -2.97
C PRO A 17 -14.41 -7.50 -2.87
N ASP A 18 -15.04 -7.29 -1.72
CA ASP A 18 -15.95 -6.18 -1.46
C ASP A 18 -15.19 -4.91 -1.09
N LYS A 19 -14.93 -4.04 -2.07
CA LYS A 19 -14.23 -2.75 -1.87
C LYS A 19 -14.94 -1.83 -0.88
N GLU A 20 -16.28 -1.83 -0.90
CA GLU A 20 -17.06 -0.96 -0.01
C GLU A 20 -16.95 -1.42 1.44
N GLY A 21 -17.09 -2.70 1.70
CA GLY A 21 -16.90 -3.29 3.02
C GLY A 21 -15.48 -3.07 3.55
N ASN A 22 -14.47 -3.26 2.70
CA ASN A 22 -13.07 -3.03 3.08
C ASN A 22 -12.81 -1.55 3.41
N PHE A 23 -13.33 -0.62 2.57
CA PHE A 23 -13.20 0.80 2.84
C PHE A 23 -13.89 1.19 4.16
N ALA A 24 -15.11 0.70 4.40
CA ALA A 24 -15.84 1.01 5.63
C ALA A 24 -15.06 0.53 6.87
N ALA A 25 -14.48 -0.68 6.83
CA ALA A 25 -13.66 -1.23 7.90
C ALA A 25 -12.38 -0.40 8.13
N CYS A 26 -11.62 -0.11 7.06
CA CYS A 26 -10.41 0.70 7.13
C CYS A 26 -10.72 2.11 7.66
N ALA A 27 -11.76 2.76 7.13
CA ALA A 27 -12.13 4.12 7.55
C ALA A 27 -12.55 4.18 9.03
N GLY A 28 -13.23 3.16 9.54
CA GLY A 28 -13.55 3.03 10.96
C GLY A 28 -12.30 2.99 11.83
N LEU A 29 -11.33 2.15 11.45
CA LEU A 29 -10.06 2.00 12.18
C LEU A 29 -9.19 3.26 12.09
N VAL A 30 -9.17 3.94 10.94
CA VAL A 30 -8.46 5.22 10.78
C VAL A 30 -9.05 6.30 11.70
N ARG A 31 -10.38 6.43 11.75
CA ARG A 31 -11.06 7.39 12.66
C ARG A 31 -10.79 7.06 14.12
N GLU A 32 -10.80 5.77 14.49
CA GLU A 32 -10.45 5.33 15.84
C GLU A 32 -9.00 5.69 16.19
N ALA A 33 -8.05 5.41 15.31
CA ALA A 33 -6.64 5.74 15.50
C ALA A 33 -6.43 7.26 15.66
N ALA A 34 -7.08 8.06 14.80
CA ALA A 34 -7.04 9.51 14.87
C ALA A 34 -7.64 10.03 16.20
N GLY A 35 -8.78 9.48 16.63
CA GLY A 35 -9.40 9.81 17.92
C GLY A 35 -8.53 9.48 19.14
N ARG A 36 -7.60 8.52 18.99
CA ARG A 36 -6.58 8.18 20.00
C ARG A 36 -5.30 9.02 19.88
N GLY A 37 -5.24 9.98 18.94
CA GLY A 37 -4.12 10.89 18.74
C GLY A 37 -3.01 10.37 17.82
N ALA A 38 -3.27 9.37 16.99
CA ALA A 38 -2.30 8.93 15.99
C ALA A 38 -2.04 10.04 14.96
N ALA A 39 -0.77 10.32 14.68
CA ALA A 39 -0.36 11.27 13.66
C ALA A 39 -0.19 10.61 12.28
N VAL A 40 0.11 9.30 12.26
CA VAL A 40 0.30 8.49 11.05
C VAL A 40 -0.41 7.16 11.24
N VAL A 41 -1.18 6.74 10.23
CA VAL A 41 -1.87 5.45 10.22
C VAL A 41 -1.39 4.63 9.03
N PHE A 42 -0.98 3.40 9.29
CA PHE A 42 -0.49 2.45 8.29
C PHE A 42 -1.55 1.40 8.00
N LEU A 43 -2.00 1.31 6.75
CA LEU A 43 -2.84 0.23 6.24
C LEU A 43 -1.98 -0.84 5.56
N PRO A 44 -2.40 -2.12 5.59
CA PRO A 44 -1.63 -3.23 5.02
C PRO A 44 -1.66 -3.27 3.49
N GLU A 45 -0.87 -4.15 2.91
CA GLU A 45 -0.96 -4.52 1.49
C GLU A 45 -2.34 -5.12 1.18
N GLY A 46 -2.96 -4.73 0.07
CA GLY A 46 -4.29 -5.20 -0.35
C GLY A 46 -5.43 -4.69 0.54
N PHE A 47 -5.25 -3.57 1.24
CA PHE A 47 -6.28 -2.92 2.07
C PHE A 47 -7.55 -2.56 1.28
N ASP A 48 -7.39 -2.32 -0.01
CA ASP A 48 -8.46 -1.94 -0.94
C ASP A 48 -9.36 -3.12 -1.30
N TYR A 49 -8.78 -4.26 -1.66
CA TYR A 49 -9.49 -5.53 -1.88
C TYR A 49 -8.50 -6.68 -2.10
N ILE A 50 -9.03 -7.92 -2.01
CA ILE A 50 -8.34 -9.12 -2.49
C ILE A 50 -9.29 -9.85 -3.43
N GLY A 51 -8.96 -9.89 -4.73
CA GLY A 51 -9.73 -10.59 -5.74
C GLY A 51 -9.64 -12.12 -5.58
N ARG A 52 -10.71 -12.82 -5.95
CA ARG A 52 -10.74 -14.31 -5.93
C ARG A 52 -9.83 -14.93 -6.99
N ASN A 53 -9.50 -14.18 -8.03
CA ASN A 53 -8.63 -14.57 -9.13
C ASN A 53 -8.10 -13.33 -9.85
N ALA A 54 -7.13 -13.54 -10.76
CA ALA A 54 -6.50 -12.45 -11.50
C ALA A 54 -7.52 -11.59 -12.29
N ALA A 55 -8.51 -12.20 -12.92
CA ALA A 55 -9.52 -11.47 -13.69
C ALA A 55 -10.33 -10.51 -12.83
N GLN A 56 -10.79 -10.97 -11.65
CA GLN A 56 -11.49 -10.11 -10.71
C GLN A 56 -10.55 -9.02 -10.14
N THR A 57 -9.31 -9.37 -9.80
CA THR A 57 -8.31 -8.38 -9.35
C THR A 57 -8.15 -7.26 -10.37
N LEU A 58 -7.95 -7.61 -11.64
CA LEU A 58 -7.82 -6.64 -12.72
C LEU A 58 -9.09 -5.79 -12.92
N SER A 59 -10.27 -6.39 -12.79
CA SER A 59 -11.55 -5.69 -13.00
C SER A 59 -11.85 -4.62 -11.94
N LEU A 60 -11.41 -4.84 -10.70
CA LEU A 60 -11.66 -3.96 -9.56
C LEU A 60 -10.63 -2.84 -9.40
N ALA A 61 -9.49 -2.93 -10.08
CA ALA A 61 -8.40 -1.96 -9.98
C ALA A 61 -8.81 -0.57 -10.48
N GLU A 62 -8.24 0.48 -9.87
CA GLU A 62 -8.50 1.88 -10.21
C GLU A 62 -7.18 2.66 -10.39
N GLY A 63 -7.27 3.85 -11.02
CA GLY A 63 -6.16 4.80 -11.03
C GLY A 63 -5.96 5.48 -9.68
N LEU A 64 -4.80 6.09 -9.48
CA LEU A 64 -4.53 6.92 -8.29
C LEU A 64 -5.40 8.19 -8.23
N ASP A 65 -6.05 8.55 -9.30
CA ASP A 65 -7.05 9.61 -9.44
C ASP A 65 -8.50 9.09 -9.36
N GLY A 66 -8.68 7.79 -9.07
CA GLY A 66 -9.97 7.14 -8.99
C GLY A 66 -10.77 7.46 -7.72
N ASP A 67 -12.01 6.95 -7.68
CA ASP A 67 -12.95 7.23 -6.59
C ASP A 67 -12.42 6.76 -5.23
N LEU A 68 -11.90 5.56 -5.15
CA LEU A 68 -11.41 5.00 -3.88
C LEU A 68 -10.25 5.83 -3.30
N MET A 69 -9.30 6.25 -4.12
CA MET A 69 -8.19 7.11 -3.68
C MET A 69 -8.71 8.48 -3.24
N GLY A 70 -9.70 9.04 -3.94
CA GLY A 70 -10.39 10.27 -3.56
C GLY A 70 -11.04 10.18 -2.17
N ARG A 71 -11.65 9.04 -1.85
CA ARG A 71 -12.25 8.77 -0.53
C ARG A 71 -11.21 8.66 0.58
N TYR A 72 -10.07 8.00 0.36
CA TYR A 72 -8.95 7.98 1.33
C TYR A 72 -8.32 9.37 1.49
N SER A 73 -8.21 10.14 0.41
CA SER A 73 -7.78 11.54 0.45
C SER A 73 -8.70 12.39 1.32
N GLN A 74 -10.03 12.21 1.20
CA GLN A 74 -10.99 12.89 2.06
C GLN A 74 -10.87 12.41 3.52
N LEU A 75 -10.72 11.11 3.75
CA LEU A 75 -10.55 10.54 5.09
C LEU A 75 -9.30 11.09 5.80
N ALA A 76 -8.18 11.25 5.08
CA ALA A 76 -6.96 11.86 5.61
C ALA A 76 -7.20 13.29 6.08
N ARG A 77 -7.93 14.10 5.27
CA ARG A 77 -8.33 15.49 5.63
C ARG A 77 -9.23 15.52 6.85
N ASP A 78 -10.28 14.72 6.85
CA ASP A 78 -11.29 14.71 7.91
C ASP A 78 -10.68 14.31 9.26
N CYS A 79 -9.72 13.41 9.25
CA CYS A 79 -9.04 12.92 10.44
C CYS A 79 -7.78 13.72 10.80
N GLY A 80 -7.25 14.55 9.89
CA GLY A 80 -6.02 15.31 10.11
C GLY A 80 -4.78 14.43 10.29
N VAL A 81 -4.74 13.24 9.65
CA VAL A 81 -3.67 12.25 9.80
C VAL A 81 -2.96 11.96 8.49
N TRP A 82 -1.71 11.54 8.60
CA TRP A 82 -1.03 10.91 7.48
C TRP A 82 -1.57 9.49 7.27
N LEU A 83 -1.82 9.10 6.02
CA LEU A 83 -2.20 7.74 5.66
C LEU A 83 -1.13 7.09 4.79
N SER A 84 -0.57 5.99 5.28
CA SER A 84 0.34 5.11 4.56
C SER A 84 -0.47 3.93 4.04
N LEU A 85 -0.83 3.98 2.77
CA LEU A 85 -1.70 3.03 2.09
C LEU A 85 -0.84 1.97 1.40
N GLY A 86 -0.61 0.84 2.08
CA GLY A 86 0.25 -0.21 1.59
C GLY A 86 -0.44 -1.09 0.55
N GLY A 87 0.08 -1.16 -0.69
CA GLY A 87 -0.36 -2.12 -1.70
C GLY A 87 -1.75 -1.88 -2.29
N PHE A 88 -1.99 -0.70 -2.84
CA PHE A 88 -3.15 -0.37 -3.67
C PHE A 88 -3.03 -1.01 -5.05
N HIS A 89 -4.11 -1.59 -5.58
CA HIS A 89 -4.15 -2.16 -6.93
C HIS A 89 -4.36 -1.05 -7.97
N GLU A 90 -3.26 -0.51 -8.47
CA GLU A 90 -3.24 0.66 -9.35
C GLU A 90 -3.36 0.29 -10.82
N ARG A 91 -4.33 0.86 -11.53
CA ARG A 91 -4.28 0.99 -13.00
C ARG A 91 -3.37 2.15 -13.37
N GLY A 92 -2.17 1.84 -13.86
CA GLY A 92 -1.25 2.84 -14.38
C GLY A 92 -1.71 3.42 -15.72
N GLN A 93 -1.02 4.46 -16.19
CA GLN A 93 -1.31 5.09 -17.49
C GLN A 93 -1.11 4.13 -18.68
N ASP A 94 -0.29 3.09 -18.48
CA ASP A 94 -0.01 2.04 -19.45
C ASP A 94 -1.07 0.92 -19.48
N TRP A 95 -2.10 0.99 -18.65
CA TRP A 95 -3.19 0.02 -18.60
C TRP A 95 -3.82 -0.30 -19.96
N PRO A 96 -4.12 0.68 -20.84
CA PRO A 96 -4.75 0.37 -22.13
C PRO A 96 -3.90 -0.57 -23.01
N THR A 97 -2.58 -0.52 -22.84
CA THR A 97 -1.63 -1.32 -23.62
C THR A 97 -1.27 -2.63 -22.92
N THR A 98 -1.01 -2.59 -21.62
CA THR A 98 -0.46 -3.73 -20.88
C THR A 98 -1.53 -4.63 -20.32
N GLN A 99 -2.72 -4.11 -20.01
CA GLN A 99 -3.79 -4.79 -19.27
C GLN A 99 -3.28 -5.37 -17.94
N ARG A 100 -2.26 -4.71 -17.33
CA ARG A 100 -1.61 -5.11 -16.08
C ARG A 100 -1.63 -3.95 -15.11
N ILE A 101 -1.74 -4.28 -13.82
CA ILE A 101 -1.77 -3.30 -12.74
C ILE A 101 -0.41 -3.15 -12.08
N TYR A 102 -0.33 -2.23 -11.12
CA TYR A 102 0.78 -2.10 -10.19
C TYR A 102 0.29 -2.35 -8.76
N ASN A 103 1.17 -2.91 -7.96
CA ASN A 103 1.02 -2.93 -6.51
C ASN A 103 1.67 -1.65 -5.98
N CYS A 104 0.85 -0.66 -5.63
CA CYS A 104 1.30 0.70 -5.35
C CYS A 104 1.11 1.08 -3.88
N HIS A 105 2.21 1.45 -3.21
CA HIS A 105 2.16 2.07 -1.89
C HIS A 105 1.97 3.58 -2.05
N ALA A 106 0.84 4.09 -1.59
CA ALA A 106 0.52 5.51 -1.65
C ALA A 106 0.64 6.16 -0.27
N LEU A 107 1.21 7.36 -0.20
CA LEU A 107 1.30 8.16 1.02
C LEU A 107 0.52 9.46 0.86
N LEU A 108 -0.49 9.64 1.72
CA LEU A 108 -1.28 10.85 1.78
C LEU A 108 -0.88 11.69 3.00
N ASP A 109 -0.78 13.01 2.82
CA ASP A 109 -0.58 13.95 3.92
C ASP A 109 -1.93 14.32 4.59
N PRO A 110 -1.94 15.02 5.74
CA PRO A 110 -3.19 15.42 6.43
C PRO A 110 -4.08 16.38 5.64
N THR A 111 -3.60 16.94 4.53
CA THR A 111 -4.42 17.72 3.60
C THR A 111 -5.09 16.85 2.53
N GLY A 112 -4.86 15.55 2.59
CA GLY A 112 -5.36 14.57 1.62
C GLY A 112 -4.58 14.56 0.30
N ARG A 113 -3.43 15.22 0.24
CA ARG A 113 -2.60 15.24 -0.97
C ARG A 113 -1.77 13.96 -1.06
N LEU A 114 -1.74 13.34 -2.22
CA LEU A 114 -0.83 12.25 -2.54
C LEU A 114 0.61 12.83 -2.66
N VAL A 115 1.47 12.48 -1.68
CA VAL A 115 2.85 13.00 -1.62
C VAL A 115 3.88 12.02 -2.13
N ALA A 116 3.54 10.73 -2.18
CA ALA A 116 4.37 9.69 -2.79
C ALA A 116 3.52 8.52 -3.27
N ALA A 117 3.92 7.92 -4.37
CA ALA A 117 3.34 6.70 -4.92
C ALA A 117 4.48 5.77 -5.37
N TYR A 118 4.75 4.73 -4.60
CA TYR A 118 5.81 3.76 -4.87
C TYR A 118 5.20 2.48 -5.42
N ARG A 119 5.58 2.09 -6.62
CA ARG A 119 5.19 0.81 -7.22
C ARG A 119 6.19 -0.27 -6.82
N LYS A 120 5.69 -1.36 -6.25
CA LYS A 120 6.47 -2.52 -5.80
C LYS A 120 7.38 -3.03 -6.91
N THR A 121 8.69 -3.08 -6.63
CA THR A 121 9.70 -3.46 -7.63
C THR A 121 9.94 -4.98 -7.68
N HIS A 122 9.78 -5.67 -6.55
CA HIS A 122 9.99 -7.11 -6.44
C HIS A 122 8.64 -7.79 -6.17
N LEU A 123 8.09 -8.44 -7.18
CA LEU A 123 6.80 -9.12 -7.12
C LEU A 123 6.91 -10.45 -6.39
N CYS A 124 5.80 -10.88 -5.79
CA CYS A 124 5.74 -12.12 -5.03
C CYS A 124 5.26 -13.26 -5.93
N ASP A 125 6.22 -14.05 -6.43
CA ASP A 125 5.93 -15.31 -7.13
C ASP A 125 6.31 -16.46 -6.21
N VAL A 126 5.30 -17.23 -5.79
CA VAL A 126 5.48 -18.39 -4.91
C VAL A 126 4.86 -19.61 -5.58
N GLU A 127 5.67 -20.64 -5.77
CA GLU A 127 5.24 -21.95 -6.22
C GLU A 127 5.61 -22.97 -5.13
N LEU A 128 4.59 -23.51 -4.46
CA LEU A 128 4.75 -24.59 -3.48
C LEU A 128 4.17 -25.85 -4.11
N GLU A 129 5.03 -26.86 -4.30
CA GLU A 129 4.63 -28.15 -4.89
C GLU A 129 3.33 -28.68 -4.26
N GLY A 130 2.29 -28.82 -5.09
CA GLY A 130 1.02 -29.44 -4.72
C GLY A 130 0.08 -28.60 -3.84
N ARG A 131 0.39 -27.34 -3.52
CA ARG A 131 -0.44 -26.56 -2.56
C ARG A 131 -0.82 -25.15 -2.99
N VAL A 132 0.10 -24.34 -3.48
CA VAL A 132 -0.19 -22.92 -3.83
C VAL A 132 0.72 -22.51 -4.98
N SER A 133 0.11 -21.99 -6.04
CA SER A 133 0.81 -21.24 -7.08
C SER A 133 0.26 -19.84 -7.09
N MET A 134 1.03 -18.86 -6.59
CA MET A 134 0.70 -17.44 -6.65
C MET A 134 1.77 -16.76 -7.50
N LYS A 135 1.37 -16.25 -8.67
CA LYS A 135 2.24 -15.50 -9.58
C LYS A 135 1.72 -14.07 -9.70
N GLU A 136 2.15 -13.21 -8.79
CA GLU A 136 1.83 -11.78 -8.85
C GLU A 136 2.31 -11.19 -10.18
N SER A 137 3.46 -11.65 -10.68
CA SER A 137 4.01 -11.25 -11.97
C SER A 137 3.15 -11.60 -13.18
N SER A 138 2.12 -12.44 -13.05
CA SER A 138 1.25 -12.80 -14.18
C SER A 138 0.27 -11.68 -14.55
N PHE A 139 -0.09 -10.78 -13.63
CA PHE A 139 -1.05 -9.70 -13.85
C PHE A 139 -0.58 -8.34 -13.29
N THR A 140 0.57 -8.28 -12.62
CA THR A 140 1.16 -7.07 -12.05
C THR A 140 2.47 -6.73 -12.77
N ASN A 141 2.66 -5.45 -13.10
CA ASN A 141 3.93 -4.94 -13.59
C ASN A 141 4.83 -4.55 -12.41
N PRO A 142 6.15 -4.84 -12.45
CA PRO A 142 7.07 -4.33 -11.45
C PRO A 142 7.26 -2.83 -11.63
N GLY A 143 7.40 -2.12 -10.52
CA GLY A 143 7.88 -0.75 -10.52
C GLY A 143 9.36 -0.68 -10.91
N THR A 144 9.78 0.47 -11.41
CA THR A 144 11.16 0.70 -11.90
C THR A 144 11.93 1.72 -11.08
N GLU A 145 11.26 2.39 -10.13
CA GLU A 145 11.84 3.49 -9.38
C GLU A 145 11.90 3.20 -7.88
N ILE A 146 12.97 3.66 -7.24
CA ILE A 146 13.10 3.71 -5.79
C ILE A 146 12.92 5.17 -5.38
N LEU A 147 11.88 5.45 -4.62
CA LEU A 147 11.60 6.81 -4.14
C LEU A 147 12.41 7.12 -2.87
N PRO A 148 12.84 8.38 -2.69
CA PRO A 148 13.44 8.80 -1.44
C PRO A 148 12.43 8.75 -0.30
N PRO A 149 12.87 8.53 0.95
CA PRO A 149 11.99 8.55 2.11
C PRO A 149 11.34 9.91 2.32
N VAL A 150 10.03 9.92 2.58
CA VAL A 150 9.25 11.13 2.84
C VAL A 150 9.25 11.46 4.32
N PRO A 151 9.56 12.71 4.72
CA PRO A 151 9.49 13.13 6.12
C PRO A 151 8.03 13.19 6.58
N THR A 152 7.75 12.56 7.72
CA THR A 152 6.45 12.55 8.40
C THR A 152 6.66 12.80 9.89
N PRO A 153 5.62 13.05 10.69
CA PRO A 153 5.75 13.14 12.15
C PRO A 153 6.36 11.89 12.79
N ALA A 154 6.20 10.71 12.19
CA ALA A 154 6.78 9.46 12.66
C ALA A 154 8.26 9.26 12.25
N GLY A 155 8.84 10.22 11.54
CA GLY A 155 10.15 10.12 10.92
C GLY A 155 10.06 9.94 9.41
N LYS A 156 11.14 9.47 8.80
CA LYS A 156 11.18 9.23 7.35
C LYS A 156 10.48 7.92 6.99
N VAL A 157 9.39 8.00 6.23
CA VAL A 157 8.63 6.85 5.74
C VAL A 157 8.93 6.60 4.27
N MET A 158 9.16 5.34 3.93
CA MET A 158 9.39 4.88 2.57
C MET A 158 8.52 3.65 2.30
N GLY A 159 7.84 3.63 1.14
CA GLY A 159 7.24 2.42 0.62
C GLY A 159 8.34 1.42 0.23
N ARG A 160 8.30 0.22 0.77
CA ARG A 160 9.16 -0.88 0.36
C ARG A 160 8.33 -2.15 0.32
N GLY A 161 7.98 -2.58 -0.89
CA GLY A 161 7.38 -3.89 -1.13
C GLY A 161 8.41 -4.83 -1.75
N GLY A 162 8.42 -6.09 -1.31
CA GLY A 162 9.30 -7.13 -1.84
C GLY A 162 10.29 -7.69 -0.82
N LYS A 163 10.85 -8.86 -1.12
CA LYS A 163 11.85 -9.53 -0.29
C LYS A 163 13.07 -8.61 -0.11
N PRO A 164 13.65 -8.51 1.11
CA PRO A 164 14.96 -7.91 1.25
C PRO A 164 15.93 -8.69 0.36
N HIS A 165 16.78 -7.95 -0.36
CA HIS A 165 17.95 -8.55 -1.00
C HIS A 165 18.77 -9.21 0.12
N THR A 166 18.73 -10.51 0.21
CA THR A 166 19.75 -11.26 0.93
C THR A 166 20.92 -11.33 -0.02
N ASP A 167 21.85 -10.38 0.09
CA ASP A 167 23.17 -10.59 -0.46
C ASP A 167 23.68 -11.94 0.09
N PRO A 168 24.24 -12.80 -0.76
CA PRO A 168 24.87 -14.00 -0.25
C PRO A 168 25.94 -13.61 0.74
N PRO A 169 26.12 -14.37 1.84
CA PRO A 169 27.15 -14.03 2.82
C PRO A 169 28.49 -13.94 2.08
N HIS A 170 29.15 -12.79 2.18
CA HIS A 170 30.52 -12.65 1.72
C HIS A 170 31.34 -13.68 2.50
N THR A 171 31.68 -14.79 1.87
CA THR A 171 32.70 -15.70 2.34
C THR A 171 34.04 -14.96 2.23
N HIS A 172 34.43 -14.31 3.32
CA HIS A 172 35.82 -13.99 3.50
C HIS A 172 36.60 -15.29 3.68
N LEU A 173 37.15 -15.79 2.57
CA LEU A 173 38.25 -16.73 2.63
C LEU A 173 39.49 -15.91 3.05
N GLY A 174 39.89 -16.06 4.33
CA GLY A 174 41.20 -15.66 4.84
C GLY A 174 42.22 -16.75 4.52
#